data_6a822a1f92d7e0e957c3ed0121fd5946
#
_entry.id   6a822a1f92d7e0e957c3ed0121fd5946
#
_cell.length_a   1.000
_cell.length_b   1.000
_cell.length_c   1.000
_cell.angle_alpha   90.00
_cell.angle_beta   90.00
_cell.angle_gamma   90.00
#
_symmetry.space_group_name_H-M   'P 1'
#
loop_
_entity.id
_entity.type
_entity.pdbx_description
1 polymer ?
#
loop_
_entity_poly.entity_id
_entity_poly.type
_entity_poly.pdbx_seq_one_letter_code
_entity_poly.pdbx_strand_id
1 'polypeptide(L)'
;MVGIFIAVGVATTLLLAFLYTRSLTGPIGESLKIAERIAANNLSKDITVEGSDEAAKLIAALATMQTNLRNALTLIGDSSTQLAATSEEMHAVTEGASRTILRQSNEIEMAATAVNEMSAAVEEVASNAAYASKVTSQSSTAAMAGRARVDETVSAINLMVSKVQVTSTEVQGLAFMATDISKVLDVIRAIAEQTNLLALNAAIEAARAGEAGRGFAVVADEVRALAHRTQQSTQEIEQMVSSIQSGTGNAVAAMEQTSFQAQKTLDMANGAGKALLDITDSISQINERNLMIATAAEQQAQVAREVDRSLVSIRDLSSQTSEGSSQTAIATAELTKLAVDLSRLTKQFRVV
;
A
#
# COMPACT_ATOMS: atom_id res chain seq x y z
N MET A 1 -111.44 45.18 69.17
CA MET A 1 -111.07 44.26 68.05
C MET A 1 -110.09 44.86 67.06
N VAL A 2 -110.20 46.07 66.59
CA VAL A 2 -109.26 46.69 65.58
C VAL A 2 -107.79 46.74 66.01
N GLY A 3 -107.49 47.01 67.37
CA GLY A 3 -106.13 47.05 67.90
C GLY A 3 -105.39 45.73 67.88
N ILE A 4 -106.13 44.58 68.06
CA ILE A 4 -105.55 43.24 68.04
C ILE A 4 -105.14 42.85 66.58
N PHE A 5 -105.94 43.20 65.57
CA PHE A 5 -105.60 42.98 64.17
C PHE A 5 -104.37 43.76 63.70
N ILE A 6 -104.20 45.00 64.19
CA ILE A 6 -103.01 45.81 63.88
C ILE A 6 -101.77 45.22 64.54
N ALA A 7 -101.86 44.78 65.81
CA ALA A 7 -100.73 44.16 66.55
C ALA A 7 -100.31 42.81 65.89
N VAL A 8 -101.28 41.98 65.53
CA VAL A 8 -101.03 40.72 64.80
C VAL A 8 -100.39 41.00 63.40
N GLY A 9 -100.97 42.04 62.68
CA GLY A 9 -100.38 42.42 61.37
C GLY A 9 -98.96 42.96 61.47
N VAL A 10 -98.61 43.73 62.48
CA VAL A 10 -97.28 44.24 62.75
C VAL A 10 -96.38 43.06 63.19
N ALA A 11 -96.83 42.16 64.04
CA ALA A 11 -96.06 41.00 64.49
C ALA A 11 -95.77 40.06 63.31
N THR A 12 -96.76 39.81 62.42
CA THR A 12 -96.50 38.93 61.25
C THR A 12 -95.61 39.58 60.22
N THR A 13 -95.65 40.91 59.95
CA THR A 13 -94.71 41.62 59.08
C THR A 13 -93.32 41.64 59.68
N LEU A 14 -93.15 41.87 60.94
CA LEU A 14 -91.83 41.80 61.62
C LEU A 14 -91.29 40.41 61.61
N LEU A 15 -92.14 39.35 61.84
CA LEU A 15 -91.72 37.96 61.76
C LEU A 15 -91.36 37.61 60.30
N LEU A 16 -92.11 37.96 59.32
CA LEU A 16 -91.77 37.72 57.92
C LEU A 16 -90.53 38.54 57.47
N ALA A 17 -90.42 39.77 57.90
CA ALA A 17 -89.20 40.54 57.67
C ALA A 17 -87.95 39.95 58.33
N PHE A 18 -88.12 39.46 59.53
CA PHE A 18 -87.04 38.78 60.28
C PHE A 18 -86.69 37.43 59.59
N LEU A 19 -87.65 36.63 59.24
CA LEU A 19 -87.46 35.39 58.50
C LEU A 19 -86.85 35.62 57.12
N TYR A 20 -87.30 36.60 56.37
CA TYR A 20 -86.72 36.96 55.05
C TYR A 20 -85.29 37.51 55.17
N THR A 21 -85.05 38.37 56.16
CA THR A 21 -83.71 38.88 56.43
C THR A 21 -82.74 37.79 56.79
N ARG A 22 -83.19 36.87 57.63
CA ARG A 22 -82.37 35.70 58.10
C ARG A 22 -82.17 34.74 56.94
N SER A 23 -83.14 34.51 56.07
CA SER A 23 -83.07 33.61 54.94
C SER A 23 -82.17 34.11 53.83
N LEU A 24 -82.09 35.43 53.63
CA LEU A 24 -81.20 36.06 52.59
C LEU A 24 -79.85 36.57 53.05
N THR A 25 -79.82 37.28 54.21
CA THR A 25 -78.61 37.93 54.66
C THR A 25 -77.55 36.93 55.13
N GLY A 26 -77.98 35.79 55.78
CA GLY A 26 -77.11 34.72 56.25
C GLY A 26 -76.37 34.05 55.13
N PRO A 27 -77.04 33.47 54.10
CA PRO A 27 -76.38 32.79 52.97
C PRO A 27 -75.58 33.75 52.06
N ILE A 28 -75.99 34.99 51.86
CA ILE A 28 -75.23 35.99 51.11
C ILE A 28 -73.98 36.37 51.88
N GLY A 29 -74.03 36.54 53.20
CA GLY A 29 -72.85 36.76 54.03
C GLY A 29 -71.88 35.60 54.03
N GLU A 30 -72.37 34.37 53.91
CA GLU A 30 -71.51 33.18 53.77
C GLU A 30 -70.87 33.10 52.41
N SER A 31 -71.64 33.42 51.33
CA SER A 31 -71.10 33.57 49.98
C SER A 31 -69.97 34.61 49.92
N LEU A 32 -70.13 35.74 50.58
CA LEU A 32 -69.12 36.79 50.65
C LEU A 32 -67.86 36.28 51.37
N LYS A 33 -67.99 35.61 52.53
CA LYS A 33 -66.86 35.01 53.24
C LYS A 33 -66.12 33.97 52.40
N ILE A 34 -66.85 33.15 51.64
CA ILE A 34 -66.28 32.17 50.72
C ILE A 34 -65.48 32.89 49.63
N ALA A 35 -66.09 33.93 48.97
CA ALA A 35 -65.38 34.72 47.95
C ALA A 35 -64.15 35.44 48.47
N GLU A 36 -64.21 36.04 49.69
CA GLU A 36 -63.07 36.69 50.34
C GLU A 36 -61.95 35.68 50.64
N ARG A 37 -62.29 34.45 51.04
CA ARG A 37 -61.36 33.36 51.31
C ARG A 37 -60.65 32.92 50.02
N ILE A 38 -61.41 32.77 48.89
CA ILE A 38 -60.87 32.49 47.59
C ILE A 38 -59.95 33.61 47.14
N ALA A 39 -60.36 34.86 47.28
CA ALA A 39 -59.58 36.05 46.95
C ALA A 39 -58.26 36.15 47.80
N ALA A 40 -58.26 35.63 49.02
CA ALA A 40 -57.10 35.52 49.89
C ALA A 40 -56.23 34.26 49.57
N ASN A 41 -56.41 33.66 48.39
CA ASN A 41 -55.69 32.46 47.94
C ASN A 41 -55.89 31.23 48.86
N ASN A 42 -56.91 31.19 49.69
CA ASN A 42 -57.14 30.10 50.59
C ASN A 42 -58.30 29.22 50.04
N LEU A 43 -57.91 28.16 49.37
CA LEU A 43 -58.79 27.16 48.79
C LEU A 43 -58.89 25.88 49.63
N SER A 44 -58.26 25.83 50.85
CA SER A 44 -58.11 24.60 51.62
C SER A 44 -59.42 24.08 52.20
N LYS A 45 -60.37 24.91 52.57
CA LYS A 45 -61.62 24.52 53.21
C LYS A 45 -62.70 24.20 52.19
N ASP A 46 -63.29 23.04 52.24
CA ASP A 46 -64.40 22.64 51.36
C ASP A 46 -65.64 23.54 51.57
N ILE A 47 -66.37 23.80 50.52
CA ILE A 47 -67.60 24.56 50.54
C ILE A 47 -68.75 23.57 50.53
N THR A 48 -69.52 23.56 51.68
CA THR A 48 -70.71 22.79 51.76
C THR A 48 -71.92 23.63 51.27
N VAL A 49 -72.72 23.04 50.40
CA VAL A 49 -73.93 23.68 49.85
C VAL A 49 -75.15 23.20 50.60
N GLU A 50 -75.81 24.09 51.33
CA GLU A 50 -77.07 23.79 52.06
C GLU A 50 -78.18 24.63 51.45
N GLY A 51 -79.38 23.99 51.20
CA GLY A 51 -80.53 24.66 50.63
C GLY A 51 -80.66 24.45 49.09
N SER A 52 -81.78 25.05 48.52
CA SER A 52 -82.10 24.95 47.07
C SER A 52 -82.49 26.25 46.46
N ASP A 53 -82.32 27.35 47.21
CA ASP A 53 -82.64 28.74 46.78
C ASP A 53 -81.51 29.38 45.91
N GLU A 54 -81.70 30.65 45.54
CA GLU A 54 -80.76 31.41 44.75
C GLU A 54 -79.42 31.63 45.44
N ALA A 55 -79.37 31.71 46.75
CA ALA A 55 -78.15 31.79 47.54
C ALA A 55 -77.36 30.46 47.57
N ALA A 56 -78.07 29.34 47.71
CA ALA A 56 -77.52 28.02 47.59
C ALA A 56 -76.89 27.78 46.19
N LYS A 57 -77.54 28.24 45.11
CA LYS A 57 -76.99 28.15 43.77
C LYS A 57 -75.68 29.00 43.62
N LEU A 58 -75.64 30.19 44.25
CA LEU A 58 -74.42 31.00 44.28
C LEU A 58 -73.30 30.31 45.01
N ILE A 59 -73.55 29.69 46.16
CA ILE A 59 -72.57 28.92 46.92
C ILE A 59 -72.10 27.72 46.10
N ALA A 60 -72.99 27.00 45.39
CA ALA A 60 -72.63 25.89 44.49
C ALA A 60 -71.74 26.35 43.35
N ALA A 61 -72.00 27.51 42.76
CA ALA A 61 -71.14 28.10 41.71
C ALA A 61 -69.76 28.44 42.25
N LEU A 62 -69.64 29.02 43.46
CA LEU A 62 -68.38 29.30 44.12
C LEU A 62 -67.61 27.99 44.48
N ALA A 63 -68.33 26.94 44.91
CA ALA A 63 -67.73 25.62 45.18
C ALA A 63 -67.14 24.99 43.89
N THR A 64 -67.91 25.09 42.77
CA THR A 64 -67.42 24.65 41.46
C THR A 64 -66.20 25.45 41.03
N MET A 65 -66.23 26.78 41.19
CA MET A 65 -65.07 27.65 40.88
C MET A 65 -63.88 27.30 41.74
N GLN A 66 -64.03 27.08 43.05
CA GLN A 66 -62.94 26.64 43.95
C GLN A 66 -62.33 25.30 43.51
N THR A 67 -63.20 24.34 43.18
CA THR A 67 -62.77 23.02 42.71
C THR A 67 -61.95 23.13 41.40
N ASN A 68 -62.44 23.92 40.45
CA ASN A 68 -61.73 24.14 39.17
C ASN A 68 -60.38 24.84 39.40
N LEU A 69 -60.32 25.84 40.30
CA LEU A 69 -59.07 26.51 40.68
C LEU A 69 -58.09 25.56 41.35
N ARG A 70 -58.57 24.71 42.29
CA ARG A 70 -57.71 23.65 42.94
C ARG A 70 -57.09 22.72 41.86
N ASN A 71 -57.96 22.18 41.01
CA ASN A 71 -57.54 21.25 39.94
C ASN A 71 -56.50 21.90 39.01
N ALA A 72 -56.76 23.16 38.59
CA ALA A 72 -55.80 23.91 37.74
C ALA A 72 -54.46 24.18 38.42
N LEU A 73 -54.49 24.57 39.71
CA LEU A 73 -53.26 24.79 40.50
C LEU A 73 -52.45 23.51 40.77
N THR A 74 -53.14 22.41 41.05
CA THR A 74 -52.52 21.09 41.23
C THR A 74 -51.85 20.68 39.90
N LEU A 75 -52.55 20.77 38.77
CA LEU A 75 -51.99 20.45 37.46
C LEU A 75 -50.75 21.32 37.08
N ILE A 76 -50.84 22.62 37.39
CA ILE A 76 -49.71 23.53 37.18
C ILE A 76 -48.53 23.16 38.09
N GLY A 77 -48.79 22.82 39.35
CA GLY A 77 -47.74 22.37 40.30
C GLY A 77 -47.06 21.09 39.86
N ASP A 78 -47.82 20.07 39.44
CA ASP A 78 -47.32 18.83 38.90
C ASP A 78 -46.52 19.05 37.60
N SER A 79 -47.06 19.84 36.69
CA SER A 79 -46.36 20.19 35.45
C SER A 79 -45.05 20.96 35.68
N SER A 80 -45.06 21.85 36.69
CA SER A 80 -43.83 22.59 37.06
C SER A 80 -42.76 21.65 37.62
N THR A 81 -43.15 20.68 38.43
CA THR A 81 -42.23 19.66 38.97
C THR A 81 -41.66 18.80 37.87
N GLN A 82 -42.51 18.36 36.95
CA GLN A 82 -42.10 17.60 35.75
C GLN A 82 -41.14 18.39 34.85
N LEU A 83 -41.48 19.69 34.65
CA LEU A 83 -40.60 20.59 33.84
C LEU A 83 -39.24 20.77 34.49
N ALA A 84 -39.16 20.94 35.81
CA ALA A 84 -37.91 21.03 36.53
C ALA A 84 -37.04 19.77 36.36
N ALA A 85 -37.66 18.58 36.56
CA ALA A 85 -36.98 17.31 36.41
C ALA A 85 -36.45 17.09 34.98
N THR A 86 -37.28 17.37 33.96
CA THR A 86 -36.89 17.27 32.55
C THR A 86 -35.76 18.26 32.20
N SER A 87 -35.81 19.47 32.76
CA SER A 87 -34.75 20.48 32.56
C SER A 87 -33.44 20.03 33.19
N GLU A 88 -33.45 19.44 34.39
CA GLU A 88 -32.22 18.90 34.99
C GLU A 88 -31.62 17.74 34.15
N GLU A 89 -32.47 16.85 33.62
CA GLU A 89 -32.02 15.78 32.72
C GLU A 89 -31.41 16.36 31.42
N MET A 90 -32.07 17.33 30.80
CA MET A 90 -31.54 18.02 29.62
C MET A 90 -30.22 18.72 29.91
N HIS A 91 -30.04 19.32 31.07
CA HIS A 91 -28.78 19.93 31.46
C HIS A 91 -27.64 18.88 31.52
N ALA A 92 -27.89 17.72 32.13
CA ALA A 92 -26.92 16.62 32.19
C ALA A 92 -26.56 16.08 30.80
N VAL A 93 -27.56 15.92 29.91
CA VAL A 93 -27.34 15.49 28.52
C VAL A 93 -26.46 16.49 27.76
N THR A 94 -26.76 17.78 27.92
CA THR A 94 -26.04 18.86 27.24
C THR A 94 -24.58 18.97 27.73
N GLU A 95 -24.35 18.80 29.02
CA GLU A 95 -22.99 18.73 29.59
C GLU A 95 -22.22 17.49 29.07
N GLY A 96 -22.89 16.35 28.98
CA GLY A 96 -22.33 15.13 28.37
C GLY A 96 -21.97 15.33 26.90
N ALA A 97 -22.85 15.99 26.13
CA ALA A 97 -22.60 16.34 24.72
C ALA A 97 -21.37 17.28 24.58
N SER A 98 -21.26 18.30 25.42
CA SER A 98 -20.13 19.23 25.41
C SER A 98 -18.79 18.51 25.67
N ARG A 99 -18.74 17.61 26.64
CA ARG A 99 -17.55 16.79 26.90
C ARG A 99 -17.19 15.88 25.73
N THR A 100 -18.20 15.31 25.07
CA THR A 100 -18.01 14.45 23.90
C THR A 100 -17.44 15.24 22.71
N ILE A 101 -17.93 16.44 22.48
CA ILE A 101 -17.45 17.34 21.43
C ILE A 101 -15.98 17.72 21.64
N LEU A 102 -15.57 18.00 22.88
CA LEU A 102 -14.16 18.29 23.18
C LEU A 102 -13.26 17.08 22.87
N ARG A 103 -13.67 15.87 23.21
CA ARG A 103 -12.94 14.65 22.86
C ARG A 103 -12.88 14.46 21.34
N GLN A 104 -13.99 14.66 20.65
CA GLN A 104 -14.06 14.57 19.20
C GLN A 104 -13.11 15.59 18.52
N SER A 105 -13.00 16.79 19.04
CA SER A 105 -12.06 17.80 18.53
C SER A 105 -10.62 17.34 18.60
N ASN A 106 -10.21 16.73 19.73
CA ASN A 106 -8.86 16.18 19.88
C ASN A 106 -8.62 14.99 18.92
N GLU A 107 -9.61 14.12 18.73
CA GLU A 107 -9.51 13.00 17.80
C GLU A 107 -9.38 13.47 16.34
N ILE A 108 -10.08 14.55 15.96
CA ILE A 108 -9.95 15.18 14.64
C ILE A 108 -8.54 15.74 14.43
N GLU A 109 -7.95 16.40 15.45
CA GLU A 109 -6.59 16.93 15.36
C GLU A 109 -5.54 15.84 15.20
N MET A 110 -5.68 14.74 15.95
CA MET A 110 -4.83 13.56 15.77
C MET A 110 -5.01 12.91 14.39
N ALA A 111 -6.23 12.79 13.91
CA ALA A 111 -6.51 12.25 12.59
C ALA A 111 -5.94 13.14 11.47
N ALA A 112 -6.04 14.48 11.59
CA ALA A 112 -5.44 15.42 10.64
C ALA A 112 -3.91 15.29 10.61
N THR A 113 -3.28 15.12 11.76
CA THR A 113 -1.83 14.86 11.84
C THR A 113 -1.46 13.57 11.12
N ALA A 114 -2.20 12.47 11.35
CA ALA A 114 -1.96 11.19 10.70
C ALA A 114 -2.18 11.25 9.18
N VAL A 115 -3.15 12.04 8.69
CA VAL A 115 -3.38 12.25 7.26
C VAL A 115 -2.23 13.05 6.61
N ASN A 116 -1.66 14.03 7.32
CA ASN A 116 -0.50 14.77 6.85
C ASN A 116 0.75 13.86 6.75
N GLU A 117 0.99 13.03 7.77
CA GLU A 117 2.07 12.04 7.75
C GLU A 117 1.88 11.01 6.61
N MET A 118 0.63 10.54 6.42
CA MET A 118 0.29 9.65 5.31
C MET A 118 0.55 10.32 3.95
N SER A 119 0.20 11.60 3.79
CA SER A 119 0.45 12.34 2.55
C SER A 119 1.94 12.44 2.24
N ALA A 120 2.77 12.74 3.24
CA ALA A 120 4.23 12.77 3.08
C ALA A 120 4.81 11.39 2.74
N ALA A 121 4.35 10.32 3.39
CA ALA A 121 4.77 8.95 3.09
C ALA A 121 4.37 8.52 1.67
N VAL A 122 3.19 8.89 1.21
CA VAL A 122 2.71 8.60 -0.15
C VAL A 122 3.54 9.35 -1.21
N GLU A 123 3.91 10.60 -0.96
CA GLU A 123 4.82 11.36 -1.84
C GLU A 123 6.21 10.71 -1.92
N GLU A 124 6.71 10.21 -0.79
CA GLU A 124 7.98 9.48 -0.75
C GLU A 124 7.90 8.17 -1.55
N VAL A 125 6.79 7.41 -1.43
CA VAL A 125 6.56 6.19 -2.22
C VAL A 125 6.53 6.51 -3.73
N ALA A 126 5.83 7.56 -4.15
CA ALA A 126 5.79 7.99 -5.56
C ALA A 126 7.18 8.36 -6.08
N SER A 127 7.96 9.12 -5.29
CA SER A 127 9.33 9.50 -5.61
C SER A 127 10.25 8.29 -5.74
N ASN A 128 10.15 7.35 -4.81
CA ASN A 128 10.93 6.11 -4.80
C ASN A 128 10.59 5.22 -6.00
N ALA A 129 9.33 5.11 -6.39
CA ALA A 129 8.89 4.39 -7.58
C ALA A 129 9.44 5.02 -8.87
N ALA A 130 9.40 6.34 -8.98
CA ALA A 130 9.98 7.08 -10.12
C ALA A 130 11.50 6.90 -10.20
N TYR A 131 12.20 6.96 -9.06
CA TYR A 131 13.64 6.70 -8.99
C TYR A 131 13.96 5.25 -9.38
N ALA A 132 13.22 4.27 -8.87
CA ALA A 132 13.40 2.86 -9.21
C ALA A 132 13.18 2.62 -10.70
N SER A 133 12.17 3.26 -11.34
CA SER A 133 11.95 3.20 -12.79
C SER A 133 13.15 3.73 -13.57
N LYS A 134 13.76 4.84 -13.15
CA LYS A 134 14.96 5.39 -13.76
C LYS A 134 16.14 4.43 -13.67
N VAL A 135 16.40 3.86 -12.50
CA VAL A 135 17.49 2.88 -12.28
C VAL A 135 17.25 1.62 -13.12
N THR A 136 16.02 1.16 -13.21
CA THR A 136 15.61 0.01 -14.01
C THR A 136 15.87 0.27 -15.51
N SER A 137 15.54 1.44 -16.01
CA SER A 137 15.86 1.84 -17.41
C SER A 137 17.36 1.86 -17.69
N GLN A 138 18.17 2.38 -16.76
CA GLN A 138 19.62 2.35 -16.88
C GLN A 138 20.17 0.91 -16.86
N SER A 139 19.63 0.05 -16.01
CA SER A 139 20.01 -1.36 -15.93
C SER A 139 19.66 -2.11 -17.21
N SER A 140 18.51 -1.83 -17.82
CA SER A 140 18.11 -2.38 -19.12
C SER A 140 19.12 -1.99 -20.21
N THR A 141 19.52 -0.74 -20.27
CA THR A 141 20.52 -0.26 -21.24
C THR A 141 21.87 -0.96 -21.03
N ALA A 142 22.30 -1.14 -19.78
CA ALA A 142 23.54 -1.84 -19.48
C ALA A 142 23.47 -3.35 -19.84
N ALA A 143 22.35 -4.01 -19.59
CA ALA A 143 22.14 -5.40 -19.97
C ALA A 143 22.15 -5.60 -21.49
N MET A 144 21.50 -4.72 -22.24
CA MET A 144 21.53 -4.74 -23.71
C MET A 144 22.95 -4.49 -24.27
N ALA A 145 23.69 -3.56 -23.70
CA ALA A 145 25.10 -3.32 -24.08
C ALA A 145 25.98 -4.53 -23.74
N GLY A 146 25.77 -5.16 -22.60
CA GLY A 146 26.43 -6.40 -22.21
C GLY A 146 26.17 -7.53 -23.20
N ARG A 147 24.91 -7.69 -23.62
CA ARG A 147 24.49 -8.68 -24.62
C ARG A 147 25.19 -8.44 -25.98
N ALA A 148 25.20 -7.19 -26.47
CA ALA A 148 25.89 -6.87 -27.72
C ALA A 148 27.36 -7.27 -27.68
N ARG A 149 28.08 -7.07 -26.55
CA ARG A 149 29.46 -7.52 -26.36
C ARG A 149 29.61 -9.03 -26.34
N VAL A 150 28.63 -9.75 -25.78
CA VAL A 150 28.61 -11.22 -25.85
C VAL A 150 28.43 -11.70 -27.28
N ASP A 151 27.54 -11.10 -28.07
CA ASP A 151 27.31 -11.41 -29.47
C ASP A 151 28.57 -11.16 -30.32
N GLU A 152 29.31 -10.07 -30.06
CA GLU A 152 30.62 -9.80 -30.66
C GLU A 152 31.63 -10.89 -30.30
N THR A 153 31.65 -11.31 -29.03
CA THR A 153 32.54 -12.40 -28.55
C THR A 153 32.22 -13.73 -29.23
N VAL A 154 30.95 -14.07 -29.37
CA VAL A 154 30.49 -15.27 -30.08
C VAL A 154 30.96 -15.21 -31.55
N SER A 155 30.86 -14.06 -32.21
CA SER A 155 31.31 -13.87 -33.59
C SER A 155 32.82 -14.02 -33.71
N ALA A 156 33.60 -13.47 -32.78
CA ALA A 156 35.07 -13.58 -32.77
C ALA A 156 35.54 -15.03 -32.53
N ILE A 157 34.88 -15.78 -31.65
CA ILE A 157 35.19 -17.19 -31.42
C ILE A 157 34.86 -18.04 -32.63
N ASN A 158 33.73 -17.82 -33.30
CA ASN A 158 33.38 -18.50 -34.55
C ASN A 158 34.44 -18.29 -35.62
N LEU A 159 34.92 -17.03 -35.80
CA LEU A 159 36.00 -16.72 -36.72
C LEU A 159 37.30 -17.43 -36.34
N MET A 160 37.61 -17.50 -35.04
CA MET A 160 38.79 -18.19 -34.51
C MET A 160 38.71 -19.69 -34.84
N VAL A 161 37.57 -20.36 -34.57
CA VAL A 161 37.34 -21.76 -34.90
C VAL A 161 37.54 -22.02 -36.37
N SER A 162 36.99 -21.18 -37.26
CA SER A 162 37.17 -21.29 -38.70
C SER A 162 38.65 -21.18 -39.10
N LYS A 163 39.42 -20.24 -38.55
CA LYS A 163 40.85 -20.09 -38.84
C LYS A 163 41.69 -21.27 -38.32
N VAL A 164 41.37 -21.76 -37.14
CA VAL A 164 42.06 -22.97 -36.58
C VAL A 164 41.81 -24.17 -37.51
N GLN A 165 40.59 -24.34 -38.00
CA GLN A 165 40.26 -25.45 -38.95
C GLN A 165 41.03 -25.34 -40.24
N VAL A 166 41.15 -24.12 -40.84
CA VAL A 166 41.90 -23.89 -42.08
C VAL A 166 43.39 -24.21 -41.81
N THR A 167 43.98 -23.69 -40.74
CA THR A 167 45.38 -23.95 -40.40
C THR A 167 45.67 -25.41 -40.12
N SER A 168 44.72 -26.13 -39.45
CA SER A 168 44.81 -27.58 -39.26
C SER A 168 44.92 -28.36 -40.55
N THR A 169 44.09 -27.96 -41.55
CA THR A 169 44.10 -28.59 -42.90
C THR A 169 45.45 -28.30 -43.61
N GLU A 170 46.01 -27.08 -43.50
CA GLU A 170 47.28 -26.75 -44.09
C GLU A 170 48.45 -27.54 -43.46
N VAL A 171 48.45 -27.66 -42.11
CA VAL A 171 49.45 -28.44 -41.38
C VAL A 171 49.36 -29.94 -41.71
N GLN A 172 48.13 -30.50 -41.86
CA GLN A 172 47.95 -31.86 -42.35
C GLN A 172 48.53 -32.02 -43.79
N GLY A 173 48.37 -31.06 -44.64
CA GLY A 173 48.98 -31.03 -45.96
C GLY A 173 50.50 -31.09 -45.89
N LEU A 174 51.15 -30.36 -44.95
CA LEU A 174 52.59 -30.45 -44.69
C LEU A 174 53.01 -31.83 -44.20
N ALA A 175 52.23 -32.49 -43.35
CA ALA A 175 52.51 -33.88 -42.91
C ALA A 175 52.50 -34.88 -44.08
N PHE A 176 51.54 -34.74 -45.02
CA PHE A 176 51.48 -35.53 -46.22
C PHE A 176 52.75 -35.31 -47.12
N MET A 177 53.12 -34.03 -47.34
CA MET A 177 54.34 -33.71 -48.14
C MET A 177 55.60 -34.27 -47.47
N ALA A 178 55.71 -34.20 -46.16
CA ALA A 178 56.84 -34.82 -45.42
C ALA A 178 56.88 -36.35 -45.63
N THR A 179 55.70 -37.00 -45.62
CA THR A 179 55.63 -38.44 -45.90
C THR A 179 56.07 -38.79 -47.35
N ASP A 180 55.72 -37.95 -48.33
CA ASP A 180 56.13 -38.18 -49.71
C ASP A 180 57.65 -37.93 -49.88
N ILE A 181 58.21 -36.91 -49.21
CA ILE A 181 59.67 -36.72 -49.16
C ILE A 181 60.37 -37.95 -48.56
N SER A 182 59.85 -38.54 -47.50
CA SER A 182 60.40 -39.79 -46.92
C SER A 182 60.46 -40.90 -47.93
N LYS A 183 59.39 -41.11 -48.73
CA LYS A 183 59.40 -42.12 -49.81
C LYS A 183 60.46 -41.88 -50.86
N VAL A 184 60.70 -40.60 -51.22
CA VAL A 184 61.77 -40.21 -52.20
C VAL A 184 63.14 -40.51 -51.61
N LEU A 185 63.34 -40.20 -50.30
CA LEU A 185 64.60 -40.47 -49.60
C LEU A 185 64.91 -41.97 -49.54
N ASP A 186 63.90 -42.81 -49.37
CA ASP A 186 64.04 -44.27 -49.40
C ASP A 186 64.56 -44.74 -50.77
N VAL A 187 64.04 -44.13 -51.86
CA VAL A 187 64.51 -44.44 -53.22
C VAL A 187 65.95 -43.97 -53.43
N ILE A 188 66.26 -42.73 -52.99
CA ILE A 188 67.64 -42.20 -53.09
C ILE A 188 68.65 -43.05 -52.31
N ARG A 189 68.26 -43.49 -51.07
CA ARG A 189 69.10 -44.42 -50.23
C ARG A 189 69.34 -45.71 -50.98
N ALA A 190 68.30 -46.31 -51.57
CA ALA A 190 68.42 -47.57 -52.36
C ALA A 190 69.32 -47.39 -53.58
N ILE A 191 69.25 -46.26 -54.32
CA ILE A 191 70.12 -45.92 -55.41
C ILE A 191 71.58 -45.76 -54.96
N ALA A 192 71.81 -45.07 -53.79
CA ALA A 192 73.16 -44.89 -53.23
C ALA A 192 73.75 -46.20 -52.78
N GLU A 193 72.95 -47.08 -52.17
CA GLU A 193 73.40 -48.40 -51.78
C GLU A 193 73.75 -49.28 -53.00
N GLN A 194 72.96 -49.29 -54.03
CA GLN A 194 73.21 -49.97 -55.29
C GLN A 194 74.45 -49.41 -55.98
N THR A 195 74.65 -48.05 -55.98
CA THR A 195 75.83 -47.38 -56.52
C THR A 195 77.09 -47.77 -55.77
N ASN A 196 77.03 -47.86 -54.43
CA ASN A 196 78.14 -48.31 -53.57
C ASN A 196 78.53 -49.76 -53.88
N LEU A 197 77.54 -50.66 -54.10
CA LEU A 197 77.78 -52.04 -54.53
C LEU A 197 78.36 -52.11 -55.92
N LEU A 198 77.86 -51.32 -56.89
CA LEU A 198 78.44 -51.25 -58.26
C LEU A 198 79.88 -50.73 -58.25
N ALA A 199 80.15 -49.71 -57.48
CA ALA A 199 81.47 -49.16 -57.32
C ALA A 199 82.48 -50.16 -56.66
N LEU A 200 82.01 -50.88 -55.64
CA LEU A 200 82.81 -51.99 -55.03
C LEU A 200 83.13 -53.07 -56.05
N ASN A 201 82.15 -53.52 -56.84
CA ASN A 201 82.37 -54.50 -57.87
C ASN A 201 83.35 -53.97 -58.95
N ALA A 202 83.25 -52.69 -59.33
CA ALA A 202 84.22 -52.08 -60.25
C ALA A 202 85.55 -51.93 -59.68
N ALA A 203 85.75 -51.62 -58.37
CA ALA A 203 86.99 -51.55 -57.67
C ALA A 203 87.66 -52.94 -57.60
N ILE A 204 86.95 -54.01 -57.35
CA ILE A 204 87.39 -55.43 -57.35
C ILE A 204 87.87 -55.80 -58.74
N GLU A 205 87.13 -55.46 -59.80
CA GLU A 205 87.53 -55.84 -61.16
C GLU A 205 88.74 -54.99 -61.69
N ALA A 206 88.82 -53.72 -61.26
CA ALA A 206 89.99 -52.89 -61.49
C ALA A 206 91.28 -53.38 -60.82
N ALA A 207 91.18 -53.87 -59.58
CA ALA A 207 92.23 -54.50 -58.89
C ALA A 207 92.65 -55.84 -59.54
N ARG A 208 91.74 -56.59 -60.16
CA ARG A 208 91.97 -57.80 -60.95
C ARG A 208 92.69 -57.58 -62.26
N ALA A 209 92.54 -56.40 -62.86
CA ALA A 209 93.20 -56.00 -64.10
C ALA A 209 94.65 -55.48 -63.91
N GLY A 210 95.10 -55.41 -62.66
CA GLY A 210 96.49 -55.05 -62.34
C GLY A 210 96.82 -53.58 -62.78
N GLU A 211 98.00 -53.39 -63.30
CA GLU A 211 98.43 -52.03 -63.73
C GLU A 211 97.52 -51.36 -64.80
N ALA A 212 96.86 -52.09 -65.66
CA ALA A 212 95.89 -51.58 -66.61
C ALA A 212 94.59 -51.00 -65.98
N GLY A 213 94.25 -51.49 -64.74
CA GLY A 213 93.07 -51.05 -64.04
C GLY A 213 93.26 -49.90 -63.08
N ARG A 214 94.41 -49.36 -62.83
CA ARG A 214 94.73 -48.35 -61.79
C ARG A 214 93.89 -47.05 -61.95
N GLY A 215 93.67 -46.57 -63.16
CA GLY A 215 92.77 -45.38 -63.34
C GLY A 215 91.29 -45.66 -63.01
N PHE A 216 90.83 -46.89 -63.35
CA PHE A 216 89.47 -47.33 -63.01
C PHE A 216 89.28 -47.55 -61.51
N ALA A 217 90.32 -48.06 -60.77
CA ALA A 217 90.25 -48.23 -59.32
C ALA A 217 90.11 -46.91 -58.59
N VAL A 218 90.81 -45.83 -59.00
CA VAL A 218 90.62 -44.50 -58.37
C VAL A 218 89.23 -43.93 -58.64
N VAL A 219 88.71 -44.11 -59.86
CA VAL A 219 87.32 -43.69 -60.13
C VAL A 219 86.28 -44.50 -59.37
N ALA A 220 86.50 -45.82 -59.23
CA ALA A 220 85.62 -46.64 -58.46
C ALA A 220 85.61 -46.28 -56.93
N ASP A 221 86.80 -46.00 -56.38
CA ASP A 221 86.90 -45.54 -54.97
C ASP A 221 86.22 -44.14 -54.79
N GLU A 222 86.34 -43.21 -55.77
CA GLU A 222 85.64 -41.91 -55.66
C GLU A 222 84.17 -42.05 -55.82
N VAL A 223 83.63 -42.87 -56.74
CA VAL A 223 82.18 -43.21 -56.83
C VAL A 223 81.66 -43.82 -55.52
N ARG A 224 82.50 -44.77 -54.91
CA ARG A 224 82.16 -45.37 -53.65
C ARG A 224 82.08 -44.33 -52.49
N ALA A 225 83.05 -43.44 -52.45
CA ALA A 225 83.05 -42.34 -51.45
C ALA A 225 81.87 -41.39 -51.66
N LEU A 226 81.49 -41.10 -52.92
CA LEU A 226 80.34 -40.28 -53.22
C LEU A 226 79.02 -40.99 -52.81
N ALA A 227 78.88 -42.29 -53.09
CA ALA A 227 77.73 -43.10 -52.68
C ALA A 227 77.59 -43.10 -51.15
N HIS A 228 78.66 -43.28 -50.39
CA HIS A 228 78.65 -43.24 -48.92
C HIS A 228 78.24 -41.83 -48.40
N ARG A 229 78.78 -40.75 -49.01
CA ARG A 229 78.40 -39.39 -48.65
C ARG A 229 76.92 -39.15 -48.98
N THR A 230 76.38 -39.66 -50.08
CA THR A 230 74.96 -39.59 -50.42
C THR A 230 74.12 -40.30 -49.39
N GLN A 231 74.51 -41.55 -48.95
CA GLN A 231 73.81 -42.25 -47.88
C GLN A 231 73.77 -41.46 -46.58
N GLN A 232 74.89 -40.86 -46.18
CA GLN A 232 75.01 -40.07 -44.95
C GLN A 232 74.04 -38.82 -45.04
N SER A 233 74.10 -38.10 -46.19
CA SER A 233 73.21 -36.90 -46.40
C SER A 233 71.72 -37.28 -46.45
N THR A 234 71.40 -38.44 -47.04
CA THR A 234 69.97 -38.91 -47.01
C THR A 234 69.51 -39.25 -45.60
N GLN A 235 70.38 -39.88 -44.74
CA GLN A 235 70.10 -40.18 -43.36
C GLN A 235 69.89 -38.89 -42.51
N GLU A 236 70.67 -37.85 -42.76
CA GLU A 236 70.52 -36.55 -42.09
C GLU A 236 69.17 -35.88 -42.50
N ILE A 237 68.82 -35.92 -43.76
CA ILE A 237 67.53 -35.39 -44.28
C ILE A 237 66.35 -36.23 -43.72
N GLU A 238 66.49 -37.54 -43.62
CA GLU A 238 65.46 -38.45 -43.04
C GLU A 238 65.15 -38.06 -41.57
N GLN A 239 66.20 -37.75 -40.78
CA GLN A 239 66.02 -37.27 -39.40
C GLN A 239 65.26 -35.90 -39.35
N MET A 240 65.61 -35.00 -40.27
CA MET A 240 64.90 -33.70 -40.39
C MET A 240 63.44 -33.91 -40.78
N VAL A 241 63.13 -34.79 -41.73
CA VAL A 241 61.77 -35.11 -42.16
C VAL A 241 60.99 -35.79 -41.04
N SER A 242 61.55 -36.71 -40.31
CA SER A 242 60.94 -37.33 -39.11
C SER A 242 60.62 -36.28 -38.03
N SER A 243 61.49 -35.33 -37.81
CA SER A 243 61.27 -34.21 -36.90
C SER A 243 60.10 -33.32 -37.36
N ILE A 244 60.02 -33.06 -38.68
CA ILE A 244 58.89 -32.31 -39.27
C ILE A 244 57.58 -33.07 -39.08
N GLN A 245 57.54 -34.37 -39.35
CA GLN A 245 56.37 -35.23 -39.16
C GLN A 245 55.88 -35.21 -37.69
N SER A 246 56.79 -35.38 -36.76
CA SER A 246 56.50 -35.30 -35.33
C SER A 246 55.97 -33.93 -34.94
N GLY A 247 56.62 -32.84 -35.38
CA GLY A 247 56.20 -31.46 -35.13
C GLY A 247 54.79 -31.12 -35.72
N THR A 248 54.53 -31.59 -36.95
CA THR A 248 53.19 -31.39 -37.59
C THR A 248 52.12 -32.21 -36.85
N GLY A 249 52.39 -33.42 -36.40
CA GLY A 249 51.48 -34.22 -35.58
C GLY A 249 51.11 -33.53 -34.28
N ASN A 250 52.11 -33.02 -33.57
CA ASN A 250 51.85 -32.25 -32.35
C ASN A 250 51.07 -30.98 -32.61
N ALA A 251 51.32 -30.28 -33.70
CA ALA A 251 50.58 -29.07 -34.10
C ALA A 251 49.13 -29.37 -34.37
N VAL A 252 48.79 -30.43 -35.12
CA VAL A 252 47.39 -30.90 -35.37
C VAL A 252 46.70 -31.21 -34.06
N ALA A 253 47.33 -32.00 -33.16
CA ALA A 253 46.74 -32.32 -31.87
C ALA A 253 46.44 -31.06 -31.02
N ALA A 254 47.36 -30.07 -31.00
CA ALA A 254 47.18 -28.82 -30.32
C ALA A 254 46.02 -27.98 -30.92
N MET A 255 45.85 -28.02 -32.27
CA MET A 255 44.76 -27.35 -32.96
C MET A 255 43.40 -28.00 -32.66
N GLU A 256 43.32 -29.31 -32.58
CA GLU A 256 42.10 -30.04 -32.16
C GLU A 256 41.72 -29.67 -30.75
N GLN A 257 42.68 -29.64 -29.82
CA GLN A 257 42.42 -29.21 -28.45
C GLN A 257 41.94 -27.75 -28.37
N THR A 258 42.55 -26.85 -29.17
CA THR A 258 42.13 -25.43 -29.27
C THR A 258 40.68 -25.32 -29.79
N SER A 259 40.36 -26.07 -30.83
CA SER A 259 39.00 -26.09 -31.41
C SER A 259 37.95 -26.56 -30.38
N PHE A 260 38.28 -27.63 -29.63
CA PHE A 260 37.43 -28.13 -28.55
C PHE A 260 37.19 -27.06 -27.46
N GLN A 261 38.27 -26.40 -27.02
CA GLN A 261 38.19 -25.38 -26.01
C GLN A 261 37.39 -24.14 -26.51
N ALA A 262 37.54 -23.77 -27.78
CA ALA A 262 36.77 -22.68 -28.39
C ALA A 262 35.30 -23.02 -28.43
N GLN A 263 34.91 -24.27 -28.77
CA GLN A 263 33.51 -24.71 -28.76
C GLN A 263 32.92 -24.62 -27.36
N LYS A 264 33.63 -25.05 -26.34
CA LYS A 264 33.19 -24.93 -24.94
C LYS A 264 32.99 -23.46 -24.53
N THR A 265 33.90 -22.57 -24.97
CA THR A 265 33.79 -21.12 -24.70
C THR A 265 32.60 -20.52 -25.42
N LEU A 266 32.26 -20.98 -26.62
CA LEU A 266 31.09 -20.58 -27.40
C LEU A 266 29.80 -20.94 -26.63
N ASP A 267 29.72 -22.16 -26.09
CA ASP A 267 28.56 -22.60 -25.32
C ASP A 267 28.37 -21.78 -24.05
N MET A 268 29.47 -21.43 -23.34
CA MET A 268 29.44 -20.53 -22.19
C MET A 268 28.98 -19.10 -22.56
N ALA A 269 29.47 -18.57 -23.67
CA ALA A 269 29.08 -17.24 -24.15
C ALA A 269 27.59 -17.19 -24.55
N ASN A 270 27.09 -18.22 -25.23
CA ASN A 270 25.67 -18.35 -25.55
C ASN A 270 24.80 -18.44 -24.27
N GLY A 271 25.27 -19.18 -23.26
CA GLY A 271 24.60 -19.24 -21.94
C GLY A 271 24.56 -17.87 -21.25
N ALA A 272 25.63 -17.11 -21.30
CA ALA A 272 25.68 -15.74 -20.76
C ALA A 272 24.74 -14.79 -21.53
N GLY A 273 24.69 -14.90 -22.85
CA GLY A 273 23.75 -14.15 -23.69
C GLY A 273 22.29 -14.42 -23.34
N LYS A 274 21.93 -15.68 -23.08
CA LYS A 274 20.60 -16.07 -22.63
C LYS A 274 20.26 -15.49 -21.25
N ALA A 275 21.19 -15.58 -20.30
CA ALA A 275 20.98 -15.01 -18.97
C ALA A 275 20.76 -13.49 -19.00
N LEU A 276 21.45 -12.76 -19.89
CA LEU A 276 21.24 -11.32 -20.10
C LEU A 276 19.86 -11.02 -20.67
N LEU A 277 19.29 -11.89 -21.52
CA LEU A 277 17.91 -11.77 -21.99
C LEU A 277 16.92 -11.91 -20.83
N ASP A 278 17.07 -12.95 -20.02
CA ASP A 278 16.19 -13.20 -18.88
C ASP A 278 16.25 -12.02 -17.87
N ILE A 279 17.43 -11.43 -17.70
CA ILE A 279 17.63 -10.21 -16.89
C ILE A 279 16.86 -9.03 -17.51
N THR A 280 16.96 -8.83 -18.83
CA THR A 280 16.28 -7.71 -19.52
C THR A 280 14.75 -7.83 -19.39
N ASP A 281 14.21 -9.05 -19.51
CA ASP A 281 12.79 -9.31 -19.32
C ASP A 281 12.34 -9.02 -17.89
N SER A 282 13.11 -9.50 -16.91
CA SER A 282 12.85 -9.22 -15.48
C SER A 282 12.87 -7.72 -15.17
N ILE A 283 13.82 -6.99 -15.74
CA ILE A 283 13.93 -5.52 -15.65
C ILE A 283 12.69 -4.84 -16.23
N SER A 284 12.19 -5.31 -17.37
CA SER A 284 10.95 -4.78 -17.98
C SER A 284 9.75 -4.94 -17.06
N GLN A 285 9.58 -6.11 -16.44
CA GLN A 285 8.50 -6.37 -15.47
C GLN A 285 8.62 -5.50 -14.22
N ILE A 286 9.85 -5.28 -13.72
CA ILE A 286 10.07 -4.37 -12.58
C ILE A 286 9.67 -2.93 -12.94
N ASN A 287 10.02 -2.47 -14.14
CA ASN A 287 9.65 -1.13 -14.60
C ASN A 287 8.13 -0.94 -14.69
N GLU A 288 7.41 -1.92 -15.22
CA GLU A 288 5.94 -1.90 -15.27
C GLU A 288 5.33 -1.83 -13.86
N ARG A 289 5.85 -2.63 -12.93
CA ARG A 289 5.40 -2.57 -11.51
C ARG A 289 5.67 -1.22 -10.87
N ASN A 290 6.82 -0.60 -11.13
CA ASN A 290 7.14 0.72 -10.61
C ASN A 290 6.17 1.79 -11.12
N LEU A 291 5.77 1.74 -12.39
CA LEU A 291 4.75 2.62 -12.96
C LEU A 291 3.39 2.43 -12.26
N MET A 292 2.99 1.18 -12.00
CA MET A 292 1.75 0.90 -11.26
C MET A 292 1.82 1.44 -9.82
N ILE A 293 2.97 1.29 -9.14
CA ILE A 293 3.17 1.82 -7.78
C ILE A 293 3.07 3.36 -7.78
N ALA A 294 3.70 4.04 -8.74
CA ALA A 294 3.62 5.49 -8.87
C ALA A 294 2.17 5.96 -9.07
N THR A 295 1.41 5.30 -9.96
CA THR A 295 -0.01 5.61 -10.20
C THR A 295 -0.86 5.35 -8.94
N ALA A 296 -0.63 4.24 -8.23
CA ALA A 296 -1.33 3.95 -6.99
C ALA A 296 -1.03 4.99 -5.90
N ALA A 297 0.22 5.44 -5.80
CA ALA A 297 0.61 6.50 -4.88
C ALA A 297 -0.08 7.84 -5.22
N GLU A 298 -0.17 8.22 -6.49
CA GLU A 298 -0.93 9.40 -6.90
C GLU A 298 -2.40 9.33 -6.51
N GLN A 299 -3.03 8.17 -6.69
CA GLN A 299 -4.42 7.94 -6.26
C GLN A 299 -4.55 8.03 -4.73
N GLN A 300 -3.61 7.46 -3.97
CA GLN A 300 -3.62 7.55 -2.50
C GLN A 300 -3.45 9.00 -2.03
N ALA A 301 -2.59 9.80 -2.67
CA ALA A 301 -2.44 11.22 -2.38
C ALA A 301 -3.74 11.99 -2.62
N GLN A 302 -4.51 11.62 -3.65
CA GLN A 302 -5.83 12.20 -3.89
C GLN A 302 -6.83 11.85 -2.78
N VAL A 303 -6.87 10.58 -2.37
CA VAL A 303 -7.73 10.13 -1.26
C VAL A 303 -7.35 10.83 0.05
N ALA A 304 -6.05 10.97 0.35
CA ALA A 304 -5.59 11.68 1.54
C ALA A 304 -6.10 13.14 1.56
N ARG A 305 -6.04 13.85 0.44
CA ARG A 305 -6.60 15.21 0.30
C ARG A 305 -8.12 15.26 0.51
N GLU A 306 -8.84 14.23 0.11
CA GLU A 306 -10.29 14.15 0.29
C GLU A 306 -10.64 13.88 1.76
N VAL A 307 -9.87 13.01 2.43
CA VAL A 307 -10.00 12.77 3.88
C VAL A 307 -9.70 14.05 4.66
N ASP A 308 -8.64 14.81 4.32
CA ASP A 308 -8.31 16.08 4.95
C ASP A 308 -9.49 17.09 4.86
N ARG A 309 -10.08 17.24 3.67
CA ARG A 309 -11.29 18.09 3.50
C ARG A 309 -12.46 17.62 4.36
N SER A 310 -12.64 16.31 4.49
CA SER A 310 -13.69 15.72 5.31
C SER A 310 -13.46 16.02 6.79
N LEU A 311 -12.21 15.93 7.27
CA LEU A 311 -11.84 16.29 8.66
C LEU A 311 -12.10 17.77 8.95
N VAL A 312 -11.81 18.68 8.02
CA VAL A 312 -12.16 20.11 8.14
C VAL A 312 -13.65 20.28 8.29
N SER A 313 -14.46 19.60 7.47
CA SER A 313 -15.93 19.68 7.55
C SER A 313 -16.47 19.11 8.87
N ILE A 314 -15.89 18.01 9.38
CA ILE A 314 -16.27 17.43 10.68
C ILE A 314 -15.91 18.39 11.81
N ARG A 315 -14.76 19.06 11.75
CA ARG A 315 -14.34 20.07 12.74
C ARG A 315 -15.35 21.24 12.78
N ASP A 316 -15.76 21.74 11.62
CA ASP A 316 -16.72 22.84 11.54
C ASP A 316 -18.09 22.44 12.09
N LEU A 317 -18.55 21.20 11.79
CA LEU A 317 -19.79 20.64 12.35
C LEU A 317 -19.68 20.44 13.87
N SER A 318 -18.52 20.01 14.38
CA SER A 318 -18.27 19.89 15.83
C SER A 318 -18.35 21.24 16.52
N SER A 319 -17.81 22.30 15.90
CA SER A 319 -17.90 23.67 16.40
C SER A 319 -19.36 24.16 16.46
N GLN A 320 -20.15 23.93 15.41
CA GLN A 320 -21.59 24.27 15.38
C GLN A 320 -22.35 23.48 16.45
N THR A 321 -22.05 22.20 16.62
CA THR A 321 -22.70 21.36 17.64
C THR A 321 -22.34 21.85 19.04
N SER A 322 -21.12 22.33 19.28
CA SER A 322 -20.69 22.92 20.53
C SER A 322 -21.48 24.18 20.86
N GLU A 323 -21.68 25.05 19.86
CA GLU A 323 -22.49 26.26 20.00
C GLU A 323 -23.95 25.93 20.30
N GLY A 324 -24.53 24.97 19.56
CA GLY A 324 -25.90 24.49 19.80
C GLY A 324 -26.09 23.89 21.19
N SER A 325 -25.09 23.14 21.69
CA SER A 325 -25.09 22.64 23.07
C SER A 325 -25.05 23.78 24.09
N SER A 326 -24.23 24.78 23.87
CA SER A 326 -24.18 25.96 24.76
C SER A 326 -25.52 26.72 24.81
N GLN A 327 -26.17 26.92 23.65
CA GLN A 327 -27.50 27.54 23.57
C GLN A 327 -28.56 26.71 24.27
N THR A 328 -28.51 25.39 24.11
CA THR A 328 -29.41 24.45 24.79
C THR A 328 -29.23 24.50 26.31
N ALA A 329 -28.00 24.60 26.80
CA ALA A 329 -27.72 24.74 28.24
C ALA A 329 -28.35 26.03 28.80
N ILE A 330 -28.24 27.17 28.09
CA ILE A 330 -28.82 28.43 28.49
C ILE A 330 -30.36 28.32 28.54
N ALA A 331 -30.97 27.79 27.49
CA ALA A 331 -32.44 27.60 27.42
C ALA A 331 -32.94 26.66 28.55
N THR A 332 -32.22 25.62 28.83
CA THR A 332 -32.55 24.67 29.92
C THR A 332 -32.47 25.32 31.29
N ALA A 333 -31.48 26.18 31.53
CA ALA A 333 -31.39 26.96 32.77
C ALA A 333 -32.57 27.93 32.94
N GLU A 334 -33.03 28.55 31.83
CA GLU A 334 -34.21 29.39 31.85
C GLU A 334 -35.49 28.60 32.13
N LEU A 335 -35.65 27.42 31.54
CA LEU A 335 -36.77 26.51 31.83
C LEU A 335 -36.78 26.05 33.30
N THR A 336 -35.62 25.73 33.88
CA THR A 336 -35.50 25.39 35.30
C THR A 336 -35.97 26.57 36.16
N LYS A 337 -35.57 27.78 35.83
CA LYS A 337 -36.01 28.99 36.56
C LYS A 337 -37.51 29.20 36.45
N LEU A 338 -38.08 29.06 35.24
CA LEU A 338 -39.50 29.14 34.99
C LEU A 338 -40.29 28.08 35.82
N ALA A 339 -39.85 26.86 35.84
CA ALA A 339 -40.44 25.80 36.63
C ALA A 339 -40.46 26.13 38.14
N VAL A 340 -39.35 26.65 38.68
CA VAL A 340 -39.24 27.12 40.06
C VAL A 340 -40.21 28.27 40.36
N ASP A 341 -40.31 29.23 39.43
CA ASP A 341 -41.18 30.39 39.58
C ASP A 341 -42.67 29.96 39.54
N LEU A 342 -43.05 29.06 38.64
CA LEU A 342 -44.39 28.47 38.57
C LEU A 342 -44.73 27.69 39.86
N SER A 343 -43.79 26.87 40.36
CA SER A 343 -43.96 26.15 41.62
C SER A 343 -44.14 27.11 42.80
N ARG A 344 -43.38 28.21 42.81
CA ARG A 344 -43.51 29.27 43.82
C ARG A 344 -44.88 29.99 43.74
N LEU A 345 -45.36 30.24 42.51
CA LEU A 345 -46.68 30.89 42.28
C LEU A 345 -47.79 30.00 42.78
N THR A 346 -47.80 28.70 42.45
CA THR A 346 -48.82 27.75 42.93
C THR A 346 -48.82 27.59 44.43
N LYS A 347 -47.64 27.62 45.11
CA LYS A 347 -47.52 27.58 46.58
C LYS A 347 -48.08 28.78 47.31
N GLN A 348 -48.34 29.91 46.60
CA GLN A 348 -49.06 31.04 47.23
C GLN A 348 -50.54 30.75 47.52
N PHE A 349 -51.11 29.72 46.84
CA PHE A 349 -52.45 29.26 47.09
C PHE A 349 -52.41 28.09 48.08
N ARG A 350 -53.24 28.17 49.11
CA ARG A 350 -53.52 27.09 50.06
C ARG A 350 -54.52 26.13 49.46
N VAL A 351 -54.11 25.04 48.90
CA VAL A 351 -55.01 24.06 48.28
C VAL A 351 -55.42 22.94 49.24
N VAL A 352 -54.56 22.65 50.24
CA VAL A 352 -54.79 21.67 51.32
C VAL A 352 -54.70 22.34 52.67
#